data_445a19a766eda901e362334c2682f1ce
#
_entry.id   445a19a766eda901e362334c2682f1ce
#
_cell.length_a   1.000
_cell.length_b   1.000
_cell.length_c   1.000
_cell.angle_alpha   90.00
_cell.angle_beta   90.00
_cell.angle_gamma   90.00
#
_symmetry.space_group_name_H-M   'P 1'
#
loop_
_entity.id
_entity.type
_entity.pdbx_description
1 polymer ?
#
loop_
_entity_poly.entity_id
_entity_poly.type
_entity_poly.pdbx_seq_one_letter_code
_entity_poly.pdbx_strand_id
1 'polypeptide(L)'
;MANSTISKKQKAFRSLLKASIFCTYLVIIAGGIVRMTGSGMGCPDWPMCFGQVIPPTELSQLPEDYKEHYIGIRKAKNQKLAKMIAPLGLTKLAGQISNDPSIYEEADFVWQRTWIEYINRLAGAILGIF
;
A
#
# COMPACT_ATOMS: atom_id res chain seq x y z
N MET A 1 7.64 4.78 49.49
CA MET A 1 7.01 4.63 48.16
C MET A 1 7.00 6.00 47.49
N ALA A 2 7.90 6.22 46.53
CA ALA A 2 8.04 7.52 45.86
C ALA A 2 6.87 7.75 44.90
N ASN A 3 5.96 8.63 45.26
CA ASN A 3 4.87 9.08 44.42
C ASN A 3 5.47 10.07 43.40
N SER A 4 6.05 9.54 42.28
CA SER A 4 6.63 10.37 41.24
C SER A 4 5.50 11.08 40.52
N THR A 5 5.34 12.37 40.80
CA THR A 5 4.39 13.23 40.10
C THR A 5 4.77 13.30 38.62
N ILE A 6 4.01 12.58 37.79
CA ILE A 6 4.25 12.49 36.33
C ILE A 6 4.15 13.91 35.76
N SER A 7 5.24 14.41 35.18
CA SER A 7 5.29 15.74 34.54
C SER A 7 4.22 15.88 33.43
N LYS A 8 3.72 17.10 33.22
CA LYS A 8 2.77 17.39 32.12
C LYS A 8 3.29 16.91 30.78
N LYS A 9 4.60 17.02 30.50
CA LYS A 9 5.25 16.51 29.28
C LYS A 9 5.16 14.99 29.16
N GLN A 10 5.36 14.26 30.27
CA GLN A 10 5.25 12.79 30.28
C GLN A 10 3.80 12.32 30.08
N LYS A 11 2.82 13.06 30.61
CA LYS A 11 1.40 12.76 30.37
C LYS A 11 1.03 12.96 28.89
N ALA A 12 1.47 14.07 28.29
CA ALA A 12 1.26 14.36 26.86
C ALA A 12 1.92 13.30 25.97
N PHE A 13 3.16 12.90 26.26
CA PHE A 13 3.86 11.86 25.52
C PHE A 13 3.16 10.49 25.62
N ARG A 14 2.71 10.09 26.82
CA ARG A 14 1.94 8.87 26.99
C ARG A 14 0.61 8.88 26.25
N SER A 15 -0.06 10.05 26.20
CA SER A 15 -1.30 10.21 25.44
C SER A 15 -1.05 10.05 23.93
N LEU A 16 0.02 10.67 23.43
CA LEU A 16 0.43 10.56 22.03
C LEU A 16 0.74 9.10 21.65
N LEU A 17 1.52 8.39 22.49
CA LEU A 17 1.83 6.98 22.27
C LEU A 17 0.57 6.11 22.20
N LYS A 18 -0.37 6.31 23.12
CA LYS A 18 -1.65 5.57 23.10
C LYS A 18 -2.45 5.87 21.84
N ALA A 19 -2.51 7.14 21.42
CA ALA A 19 -3.18 7.53 20.18
C ALA A 19 -2.51 6.90 18.95
N SER A 20 -1.17 6.91 18.88
CA SER A 20 -0.42 6.28 17.78
C SER A 20 -0.69 4.79 17.70
N ILE A 21 -0.66 4.07 18.83
CA ILE A 21 -0.98 2.63 18.88
C ILE A 21 -2.41 2.38 18.39
N PHE A 22 -3.38 3.15 18.86
CA PHE A 22 -4.77 3.02 18.44
C PHE A 22 -4.93 3.27 16.92
N CYS A 23 -4.33 4.34 16.41
CA CYS A 23 -4.35 4.65 14.97
C CYS A 23 -3.66 3.56 14.14
N THR A 24 -2.56 2.98 14.64
CA THR A 24 -1.88 1.86 13.98
C THR A 24 -2.83 0.66 13.81
N TYR A 25 -3.55 0.28 14.86
CA TYR A 25 -4.55 -0.80 14.76
C TYR A 25 -5.64 -0.47 13.75
N LEU A 26 -6.15 0.77 13.73
CA LEU A 26 -7.16 1.17 12.76
C LEU A 26 -6.65 1.07 11.31
N VAL A 27 -5.42 1.49 11.05
CA VAL A 27 -4.82 1.38 9.71
C VAL A 27 -4.59 -0.09 9.31
N ILE A 28 -4.19 -0.95 10.24
CA ILE A 28 -4.03 -2.40 9.98
C ILE A 28 -5.40 -3.03 9.64
N ILE A 29 -6.44 -2.73 10.40
CA ILE A 29 -7.80 -3.22 10.15
C ILE A 29 -8.30 -2.73 8.79
N ALA A 30 -8.15 -1.43 8.50
CA ALA A 30 -8.54 -0.83 7.23
C ALA A 30 -7.78 -1.49 6.06
N GLY A 31 -6.46 -1.70 6.20
CA GLY A 31 -5.65 -2.42 5.19
C GLY A 31 -6.10 -3.87 4.98
N GLY A 32 -6.54 -4.56 6.05
CA GLY A 32 -7.15 -5.87 5.96
C GLY A 32 -8.45 -5.86 5.14
N ILE A 33 -9.33 -4.91 5.40
CA ILE A 33 -10.59 -4.71 4.66
C ILE A 33 -10.30 -4.42 3.18
N VAL A 34 -9.35 -3.51 2.89
CA VAL A 34 -8.92 -3.20 1.52
C VAL A 34 -8.49 -4.45 0.75
N ARG A 35 -7.74 -5.35 1.40
CA ARG A 35 -7.33 -6.62 0.80
C ARG A 35 -8.49 -7.58 0.59
N MET A 36 -9.37 -7.73 1.58
CA MET A 36 -10.53 -8.62 1.51
C MET A 36 -11.54 -8.19 0.44
N THR A 37 -11.68 -6.89 0.21
CA THR A 37 -12.58 -6.33 -0.82
C THR A 37 -11.96 -6.32 -2.23
N GLY A 38 -10.72 -6.80 -2.38
CA GLY A 38 -10.00 -6.77 -3.65
C GLY A 38 -9.61 -5.35 -4.10
N SER A 39 -9.71 -4.37 -3.18
CA SER A 39 -9.35 -2.97 -3.48
C SER A 39 -7.84 -2.71 -3.47
N GLY A 40 -7.03 -3.68 -3.03
CA GLY A 40 -5.58 -3.54 -2.91
C GLY A 40 -4.80 -3.52 -4.22
N MET A 41 -5.49 -3.54 -5.36
CA MET A 41 -4.90 -3.38 -6.70
C MET A 41 -5.41 -2.13 -7.42
N GLY A 42 -6.04 -1.20 -6.71
CA GLY A 42 -6.63 0.00 -7.29
C GLY A 42 -5.63 1.09 -7.66
N CYS A 43 -4.42 1.10 -7.04
CA CYS A 43 -3.37 2.07 -7.31
C CYS A 43 -2.06 1.35 -7.63
N PRO A 44 -1.61 1.30 -8.90
CA PRO A 44 -0.43 0.55 -9.31
C PRO A 44 0.91 1.17 -8.89
N ASP A 45 0.93 2.45 -8.63
CA ASP A 45 2.11 3.25 -8.29
C ASP A 45 1.93 4.00 -6.96
N TRP A 46 3.03 4.28 -6.28
CA TRP A 46 3.07 5.06 -5.05
C TRP A 46 4.32 5.96 -5.06
N PRO A 47 4.26 7.20 -4.63
CA PRO A 47 3.19 7.94 -3.92
C PRO A 47 2.06 8.47 -4.79
N MET A 48 2.11 8.25 -6.07
CA MET A 48 1.06 8.60 -7.02
C MET A 48 0.04 7.47 -7.16
N CYS A 49 -1.03 7.74 -7.89
CA CYS A 49 -2.03 6.77 -8.30
C CYS A 49 -2.35 6.99 -9.77
N PHE A 50 -2.01 6.04 -10.62
CA PHE A 50 -2.07 6.19 -12.08
C PHE A 50 -1.27 7.40 -12.61
N GLY A 51 -0.09 7.65 -12.03
CA GLY A 51 0.78 8.78 -12.39
C GLY A 51 0.30 10.14 -11.90
N GLN A 52 -0.82 10.20 -11.16
CA GLN A 52 -1.42 11.43 -10.65
C GLN A 52 -1.32 11.48 -9.12
N VAL A 53 -1.19 12.69 -8.57
CA VAL A 53 -1.19 12.90 -7.11
C VAL A 53 -2.59 12.67 -6.53
N ILE A 54 -3.63 13.06 -7.28
CA ILE A 54 -5.03 12.83 -6.94
C ILE A 54 -5.52 11.68 -7.81
N PRO A 55 -6.05 10.59 -7.21
CA PRO A 55 -6.54 9.45 -7.99
C PRO A 55 -7.64 9.84 -8.98
N PRO A 56 -7.66 9.24 -10.18
CA PRO A 56 -8.71 9.46 -11.15
C PRO A 56 -10.05 8.98 -10.61
N THR A 57 -11.12 9.67 -11.01
CA THR A 57 -12.51 9.31 -10.70
C THR A 57 -13.22 8.68 -11.87
N GLU A 58 -12.73 8.90 -13.09
CA GLU A 58 -13.32 8.41 -14.33
C GLU A 58 -12.26 7.72 -15.20
N LEU A 59 -12.70 6.75 -15.98
CA LEU A 59 -11.84 6.03 -16.93
C LEU A 59 -11.25 6.95 -18.01
N SER A 60 -11.97 8.01 -18.37
CA SER A 60 -11.56 9.02 -19.35
C SER A 60 -10.31 9.81 -18.94
N GLN A 61 -9.96 9.80 -17.65
CA GLN A 61 -8.77 10.46 -17.12
C GLN A 61 -7.50 9.58 -17.24
N LEU A 62 -7.66 8.32 -17.65
CA LEU A 62 -6.57 7.38 -17.85
C LEU A 62 -6.18 7.33 -19.34
N PRO A 63 -4.89 7.12 -19.67
CA PRO A 63 -4.46 6.81 -21.02
C PRO A 63 -5.15 5.55 -21.56
N GLU A 64 -5.38 5.46 -22.86
CA GLU A 64 -6.02 4.27 -23.46
C GLU A 64 -5.20 2.98 -23.23
N ASP A 65 -3.89 3.11 -23.17
CA ASP A 65 -2.93 2.03 -22.95
C ASP A 65 -2.53 1.79 -21.48
N TYR A 66 -3.30 2.36 -20.52
CA TYR A 66 -2.93 2.31 -19.11
C TYR A 66 -2.71 0.87 -18.60
N LYS A 67 -3.50 -0.09 -19.07
CA LYS A 67 -3.37 -1.50 -18.67
C LYS A 67 -2.01 -2.07 -19.07
N GLU A 68 -1.62 -1.90 -20.33
CA GLU A 68 -0.34 -2.39 -20.84
C GLU A 68 0.85 -1.73 -20.15
N HIS A 69 0.75 -0.42 -19.92
CA HIS A 69 1.77 0.35 -19.21
C HIS A 69 2.00 -0.20 -17.79
N TYR A 70 0.94 -0.41 -17.02
CA TYR A 70 1.07 -0.89 -15.62
C TYR A 70 1.41 -2.37 -15.51
N ILE A 71 0.97 -3.21 -16.45
CA ILE A 71 1.44 -4.59 -16.60
C ILE A 71 2.95 -4.59 -16.81
N GLY A 72 3.47 -3.73 -17.69
CA GLY A 72 4.90 -3.59 -17.93
C GLY A 72 5.70 -3.21 -16.67
N ILE A 73 5.22 -2.24 -15.90
CA ILE A 73 5.84 -1.83 -14.62
C ILE A 73 5.82 -2.98 -13.62
N ARG A 74 4.71 -3.68 -13.49
CA ARG A 74 4.56 -4.83 -12.57
C ARG A 74 5.51 -5.95 -12.94
N LYS A 75 5.59 -6.29 -14.23
CA LYS A 75 6.54 -7.28 -14.77
C LYS A 75 7.97 -6.93 -14.41
N ALA A 76 8.39 -5.68 -14.63
CA ALA A 76 9.73 -5.23 -14.30
C ALA A 76 10.03 -5.31 -12.79
N LYS A 77 9.08 -4.93 -11.93
CA LYS A 77 9.20 -5.05 -10.47
C LYS A 77 9.36 -6.51 -10.04
N ASN A 78 8.54 -7.41 -10.58
CA ASN A 78 8.58 -8.83 -10.23
C ASN A 78 9.86 -9.51 -10.72
N GLN A 79 10.35 -9.17 -11.90
CA GLN A 79 11.65 -9.66 -12.38
C GLN A 79 12.80 -9.17 -11.49
N LYS A 80 12.75 -7.90 -11.05
CA LYS A 80 13.74 -7.35 -10.11
C LYS A 80 13.69 -8.08 -8.76
N LEU A 81 12.49 -8.32 -8.23
CA LEU A 81 12.30 -9.08 -6.99
C LEU A 81 12.81 -10.52 -7.13
N ALA A 82 12.46 -11.21 -8.21
CA ALA A 82 12.92 -12.56 -8.49
C ALA A 82 14.45 -12.66 -8.54
N LYS A 83 15.11 -11.67 -9.17
CA LYS A 83 16.59 -11.59 -9.19
C LYS A 83 17.19 -11.37 -7.80
N MET A 84 16.50 -10.64 -6.92
CA MET A 84 16.96 -10.40 -5.55
C MET A 84 16.82 -11.61 -4.64
N ILE A 85 15.75 -12.40 -4.81
CA ILE A 85 15.48 -13.56 -3.95
C ILE A 85 16.13 -14.87 -4.45
N ALA A 86 16.46 -14.97 -5.73
CA ALA A 86 17.11 -16.15 -6.31
C ALA A 86 18.43 -16.52 -5.58
N PRO A 87 19.35 -15.57 -5.28
CA PRO A 87 20.60 -15.88 -4.57
C PRO A 87 20.39 -16.27 -3.10
N LEU A 88 19.21 -16.00 -2.51
CA LEU A 88 18.84 -16.44 -1.16
C LEU A 88 18.39 -17.92 -1.11
N GLY A 89 18.52 -18.68 -2.21
CA GLY A 89 18.10 -20.07 -2.30
C GLY A 89 16.61 -20.27 -2.63
N LEU A 90 15.86 -19.20 -2.83
CA LEU A 90 14.41 -19.23 -3.12
C LEU A 90 14.11 -19.28 -4.64
N THR A 91 14.85 -20.12 -5.37
CA THR A 91 14.75 -20.22 -6.85
C THR A 91 13.37 -20.62 -7.34
N LYS A 92 12.69 -21.54 -6.64
CA LYS A 92 11.30 -21.93 -6.96
C LYS A 92 10.35 -20.74 -6.86
N LEU A 93 10.45 -19.98 -5.77
CA LEU A 93 9.62 -18.79 -5.55
C LEU A 93 9.93 -17.69 -6.57
N ALA A 94 11.20 -17.49 -6.91
CA ALA A 94 11.63 -16.58 -7.96
C ALA A 94 11.02 -16.94 -9.32
N GLY A 95 10.99 -18.22 -9.67
CA GLY A 95 10.35 -18.73 -10.88
C GLY A 95 8.85 -18.51 -10.88
N GLN A 96 8.17 -18.78 -9.78
CA GLN A 96 6.73 -18.54 -9.64
C GLN A 96 6.40 -17.04 -9.81
N ILE A 97 7.11 -16.16 -9.13
CA ILE A 97 6.90 -14.70 -9.21
C ILE A 97 7.15 -14.16 -10.64
N SER A 98 8.10 -14.74 -11.38
CA SER A 98 8.40 -14.29 -12.74
C SER A 98 7.38 -14.77 -13.79
N ASN A 99 6.73 -15.90 -13.55
CA ASN A 99 5.89 -16.58 -14.54
C ASN A 99 4.41 -16.67 -14.15
N ASP A 100 4.01 -16.00 -13.08
CA ASP A 100 2.61 -16.03 -12.62
C ASP A 100 1.70 -15.30 -13.61
N PRO A 101 0.73 -16.00 -14.25
CA PRO A 101 -0.18 -15.40 -15.22
C PRO A 101 -1.05 -14.29 -14.60
N SER A 102 -1.40 -14.41 -13.32
CA SER A 102 -2.23 -13.42 -12.62
C SER A 102 -1.60 -12.02 -12.55
N ILE A 103 -0.28 -11.93 -12.77
CA ILE A 103 0.46 -10.68 -12.81
C ILE A 103 0.10 -9.86 -14.06
N TYR A 104 -0.32 -10.54 -15.13
CA TYR A 104 -0.66 -9.94 -16.42
C TYR A 104 -2.14 -9.57 -16.54
N GLU A 105 -2.95 -10.00 -15.57
CA GLU A 105 -4.35 -9.58 -15.49
C GLU A 105 -4.45 -8.27 -14.72
N GLU A 106 -4.56 -7.15 -15.45
CA GLU A 106 -4.89 -5.88 -14.82
C GLU A 106 -6.40 -5.84 -14.57
N ALA A 107 -6.77 -5.61 -13.30
CA ALA A 107 -8.17 -5.45 -12.95
C ALA A 107 -8.75 -4.20 -13.63
N ASP A 108 -10.01 -4.28 -14.07
CA ASP A 108 -10.70 -3.13 -14.60
C ASP A 108 -10.70 -1.97 -13.60
N PHE A 109 -10.56 -0.76 -14.12
CA PHE A 109 -10.57 0.44 -13.30
C PHE A 109 -11.91 0.59 -12.57
N VAL A 110 -11.85 0.63 -11.25
CA VAL A 110 -12.99 0.89 -10.38
C VAL A 110 -12.61 2.01 -9.43
N TRP A 111 -13.13 3.20 -9.65
CA TRP A 111 -12.75 4.40 -8.90
C TRP A 111 -12.89 4.25 -7.39
N GLN A 112 -13.92 3.55 -6.90
CA GLN A 112 -14.13 3.31 -5.47
C GLN A 112 -12.98 2.53 -4.85
N ARG A 113 -12.50 1.47 -5.52
CA ARG A 113 -11.37 0.67 -5.08
C ARG A 113 -10.08 1.48 -5.05
N THR A 114 -9.88 2.28 -6.08
CA THR A 114 -8.73 3.18 -6.21
C THR A 114 -8.68 4.18 -5.06
N TRP A 115 -9.78 4.85 -4.76
CA TRP A 115 -9.85 5.82 -3.68
C TRP A 115 -9.72 5.20 -2.29
N ILE A 116 -10.35 4.06 -2.03
CA ILE A 116 -10.23 3.34 -0.75
C ILE A 116 -8.77 2.96 -0.50
N GLU A 117 -8.07 2.43 -1.50
CA GLU A 117 -6.66 2.09 -1.37
C GLU A 117 -5.79 3.33 -1.16
N TYR A 118 -6.00 4.38 -1.92
CA TYR A 118 -5.25 5.63 -1.81
C TYR A 118 -5.38 6.25 -0.41
N ILE A 119 -6.60 6.38 0.10
CA ILE A 119 -6.86 6.92 1.44
C ILE A 119 -6.19 6.08 2.51
N ASN A 120 -6.27 4.75 2.40
CA ASN A 120 -5.61 3.84 3.35
C ASN A 120 -4.08 4.00 3.33
N ARG A 121 -3.47 4.12 2.15
CA ARG A 121 -2.03 4.36 2.01
C ARG A 121 -1.62 5.72 2.57
N LEU A 122 -2.41 6.77 2.30
CA LEU A 122 -2.16 8.11 2.83
C LEU A 122 -2.23 8.14 4.35
N ALA A 123 -3.24 7.48 4.94
CA ALA A 123 -3.36 7.36 6.39
C ALA A 123 -2.14 6.64 7.00
N GLY A 124 -1.67 5.56 6.37
CA GLY A 124 -0.45 4.86 6.78
C GLY A 124 0.80 5.74 6.67
N ALA A 125 0.95 6.52 5.61
CA ALA A 125 2.07 7.44 5.42
C ALA A 125 2.08 8.55 6.48
N ILE A 126 0.93 9.16 6.76
CA ILE A 126 0.79 10.18 7.81
C ILE A 126 1.16 9.59 9.17
N LEU A 127 0.65 8.40 9.48
CA LEU A 127 0.97 7.73 10.76
C LEU A 127 2.47 7.40 10.89
N GLY A 128 3.14 7.10 9.77
CA GLY A 128 4.58 6.80 9.76
C GLY A 128 5.49 8.03 9.97
N ILE A 129 4.94 9.24 9.89
CA ILE A 129 5.67 10.49 10.16
C ILE A 129 5.63 10.82 11.67
N PHE A 130 4.65 10.33 12.42
CA PHE A 130 4.50 10.54 13.85
C PHE A 130 5.20 9.47 14.68
#